data_956bcbd2b06e03be3a0fa35e50748a43
#
_entry.id   956bcbd2b06e03be3a0fa35e50748a43
#
_cell.length_a   1.000
_cell.length_b   1.000
_cell.length_c   1.000
_cell.angle_alpha   90.00
_cell.angle_beta   90.00
_cell.angle_gamma   90.00
#
_symmetry.space_group_name_H-M   'P 1'
#
loop_
_entity.id
_entity.type
_entity.pdbx_description
1 polymer ?
#
loop_
_entity_poly.entity_id
_entity_poly.type
_entity_poly.pdbx_seq_one_letter_code
_entity_poly.pdbx_strand_id
1 'polypeptide(L)'
;LIAAAIIGIFIRAWLRIKQEKETTRRAKLEKEQEQRVNRMNMSFFANISHEFRTPLTMISGPVTQLCESPKIEGENKQLLYIVQRSVGRMLRLVNQLMDFNKLENDTLKLRVKRTDIISQLQRFVDIFRINANEKGIALNTYGLEDTFLMWLDVDKLDKIVGNLLSNALKFTPNGGKVELCFDVITREEAARLFTLTDKDIDTQYVKVAVADSGNGIPEEQLEKVFERYYQLDNQSKGTYNWGTGIGLYYA
;
A
#
# COMPACT_ATOMS: atom_id res chain seq x y z
N LEU A 1 -51.46 22.30 40.70
CA LEU A 1 -50.97 21.02 40.11
C LEU A 1 -50.53 21.20 38.67
N ILE A 2 -51.33 21.79 37.77
CA ILE A 2 -51.01 21.96 36.33
C ILE A 2 -49.75 22.83 36.15
N ALA A 3 -49.60 23.95 36.86
CA ALA A 3 -48.42 24.82 36.77
C ALA A 3 -47.10 24.11 37.18
N ALA A 4 -47.15 23.28 38.22
CA ALA A 4 -46.00 22.50 38.68
C ALA A 4 -45.57 21.43 37.63
N ALA A 5 -46.55 20.80 36.96
CA ALA A 5 -46.29 19.85 35.90
C ALA A 5 -45.60 20.51 34.67
N ILE A 6 -46.09 21.69 34.28
CA ILE A 6 -45.50 22.48 33.16
C ILE A 6 -44.07 22.89 33.49
N ILE A 7 -43.79 23.41 34.69
CA ILE A 7 -42.45 23.76 35.14
C ILE A 7 -41.53 22.54 35.11
N GLY A 8 -42.00 21.38 35.58
CA GLY A 8 -41.26 20.12 35.55
C GLY A 8 -40.87 19.69 34.12
N ILE A 9 -41.75 19.86 33.14
CA ILE A 9 -41.49 19.58 31.73
C ILE A 9 -40.42 20.50 31.17
N PHE A 10 -40.54 21.82 31.45
CA PHE A 10 -39.54 22.81 31.00
C PHE A 10 -38.14 22.56 31.59
N ILE A 11 -38.07 22.22 32.89
CA ILE A 11 -36.79 21.89 33.52
C ILE A 11 -36.17 20.66 32.90
N ARG A 12 -36.97 19.60 32.66
CA ARG A 12 -36.46 18.38 32.00
C ARG A 12 -36.01 18.64 30.58
N ALA A 13 -36.77 19.43 29.82
CA ALA A 13 -36.38 19.81 28.46
C ALA A 13 -35.07 20.63 28.44
N TRP A 14 -34.93 21.61 29.35
CA TRP A 14 -33.74 22.41 29.49
C TRP A 14 -32.53 21.58 29.91
N LEU A 15 -32.66 20.65 30.84
CA LEU A 15 -31.60 19.74 31.26
C LEU A 15 -31.16 18.82 30.11
N ARG A 16 -32.10 18.28 29.31
CA ARG A 16 -31.78 17.49 28.12
C ARG A 16 -30.97 18.30 27.10
N ILE A 17 -31.42 19.52 26.77
CA ILE A 17 -30.73 20.40 25.82
C ILE A 17 -29.33 20.74 26.34
N LYS A 18 -29.18 21.01 27.63
CA LYS A 18 -27.87 21.28 28.25
C LYS A 18 -26.94 20.06 28.14
N GLN A 19 -27.46 18.87 28.47
CA GLN A 19 -26.69 17.63 28.41
C GLN A 19 -26.28 17.28 26.97
N GLU A 20 -27.16 17.49 26.01
CA GLU A 20 -26.90 17.27 24.59
C GLU A 20 -25.84 18.26 24.07
N LYS A 21 -25.86 19.52 24.46
CA LYS A 21 -24.83 20.51 24.16
C LYS A 21 -23.47 20.14 24.77
N GLU A 22 -23.44 19.64 26.00
CA GLU A 22 -22.20 19.23 26.67
C GLU A 22 -21.61 17.97 26.00
N THR A 23 -22.42 16.97 25.64
CA THR A 23 -21.94 15.79 24.92
C THR A 23 -21.41 16.13 23.54
N THR A 24 -22.11 16.98 22.80
CA THR A 24 -21.65 17.47 21.48
C THR A 24 -20.34 18.25 21.59
N ARG A 25 -20.22 19.08 22.63
CA ARG A 25 -18.99 19.85 22.88
C ARG A 25 -17.81 18.94 23.22
N ARG A 26 -18.03 17.91 24.06
CA ARG A 26 -16.99 16.93 24.40
C ARG A 26 -16.54 16.15 23.18
N ALA A 27 -17.47 15.61 22.40
CA ALA A 27 -17.18 14.89 21.17
C ALA A 27 -16.40 15.77 20.16
N LYS A 28 -16.74 17.07 20.08
CA LYS A 28 -15.98 18.01 19.23
C LYS A 28 -14.56 18.22 19.72
N LEU A 29 -14.35 18.40 21.03
CA LEU A 29 -13.03 18.56 21.62
C LEU A 29 -12.15 17.32 21.47
N GLU A 30 -12.73 16.14 21.68
CA GLU A 30 -12.05 14.85 21.48
C GLU A 30 -11.60 14.69 20.03
N LYS A 31 -12.49 14.99 19.07
CA LYS A 31 -12.14 14.96 17.64
C LYS A 31 -11.06 15.98 17.27
N GLU A 32 -11.10 17.20 17.84
CA GLU A 32 -10.06 18.21 17.61
C GLU A 32 -8.70 17.77 18.20
N GLN A 33 -8.71 17.13 19.38
CA GLN A 33 -7.49 16.57 19.99
C GLN A 33 -6.92 15.43 19.15
N GLU A 34 -7.77 14.50 18.73
CA GLU A 34 -7.36 13.39 17.85
C GLU A 34 -6.74 13.90 16.54
N GLN A 35 -7.40 14.86 15.89
CA GLN A 35 -6.88 15.51 14.69
C GLN A 35 -5.56 16.24 14.93
N ARG A 36 -5.37 16.84 16.11
CA ARG A 36 -4.12 17.54 16.48
C ARG A 36 -2.98 16.53 16.64
N VAL A 37 -3.22 15.45 17.38
CA VAL A 37 -2.23 14.37 17.58
C VAL A 37 -1.86 13.75 16.23
N ASN A 38 -2.85 13.48 15.40
CA ASN A 38 -2.63 12.93 14.07
C ASN A 38 -1.75 13.86 13.21
N ARG A 39 -2.06 15.17 13.16
CA ARG A 39 -1.23 16.17 12.44
C ARG A 39 0.19 16.27 12.98
N MET A 40 0.39 16.17 14.30
CA MET A 40 1.73 16.20 14.89
C MET A 40 2.54 14.96 14.50
N ASN A 41 1.93 13.78 14.58
CA ASN A 41 2.56 12.52 14.16
C ASN A 41 2.98 12.56 12.70
N MET A 42 2.17 13.14 11.84
CA MET A 42 2.46 13.29 10.43
C MET A 42 3.64 14.19 10.12
N SER A 43 3.67 15.37 10.73
CA SER A 43 4.78 16.29 10.57
C SER A 43 6.08 15.64 11.04
N PHE A 44 6.03 14.90 12.14
CA PHE A 44 7.15 14.13 12.68
C PHE A 44 7.65 13.08 11.68
N PHE A 45 6.76 12.23 11.16
CA PHE A 45 7.15 11.19 10.20
C PHE A 45 7.64 11.76 8.87
N ALA A 46 7.05 12.86 8.38
CA ALA A 46 7.53 13.53 7.18
C ALA A 46 8.95 14.07 7.36
N ASN A 47 9.23 14.73 8.49
CA ASN A 47 10.55 15.26 8.79
C ASN A 47 11.58 14.14 8.95
N ILE A 48 11.28 13.11 9.75
CA ILE A 48 12.18 11.96 9.94
C ILE A 48 12.48 11.28 8.61
N SER A 49 11.47 11.08 7.76
CA SER A 49 11.67 10.45 6.46
C SER A 49 12.61 11.26 5.56
N HIS A 50 12.51 12.59 5.60
CA HIS A 50 13.43 13.47 4.90
C HIS A 50 14.85 13.38 5.45
N GLU A 51 14.99 13.38 6.78
CA GLU A 51 16.28 13.29 7.46
C GLU A 51 16.98 11.94 7.24
N PHE A 52 16.22 10.84 7.09
CA PHE A 52 16.80 9.54 6.71
C PHE A 52 17.11 9.42 5.22
N ARG A 53 16.29 9.99 4.34
CA ARG A 53 16.51 9.88 2.90
C ARG A 53 17.83 10.52 2.48
N THR A 54 18.16 11.67 3.02
CA THR A 54 19.36 12.43 2.66
C THR A 54 20.65 11.63 2.89
N PRO A 55 20.97 11.12 4.10
CA PRO A 55 22.19 10.34 4.32
C PRO A 55 22.19 9.02 3.53
N LEU A 56 21.05 8.35 3.42
CA LEU A 56 20.95 7.11 2.64
C LEU A 56 21.23 7.34 1.16
N THR A 57 20.76 8.44 0.59
CA THR A 57 21.07 8.81 -0.81
C THR A 57 22.55 9.16 -0.98
N MET A 58 23.14 9.86 0.00
CA MET A 58 24.57 10.18 0.02
C MET A 58 25.46 8.92 0.11
N ILE A 59 25.00 7.86 0.78
CA ILE A 59 25.70 6.57 0.86
C ILE A 59 25.47 5.76 -0.44
N SER A 60 24.27 5.79 -1.00
CA SER A 60 23.90 5.00 -2.18
C SER A 60 24.75 5.32 -3.39
N GLY A 61 24.99 6.61 -3.66
CA GLY A 61 25.78 7.06 -4.82
C GLY A 61 27.20 6.48 -4.84
N PRO A 62 28.03 6.78 -3.84
CA PRO A 62 29.39 6.24 -3.76
C PRO A 62 29.45 4.71 -3.74
N VAL A 63 28.53 4.04 -3.03
CA VAL A 63 28.48 2.56 -3.00
C VAL A 63 28.19 2.01 -4.40
N THR A 64 27.27 2.61 -5.15
CA THR A 64 26.98 2.18 -6.53
C THR A 64 28.22 2.35 -7.43
N GLN A 65 28.89 3.50 -7.35
CA GLN A 65 30.14 3.74 -8.11
C GLN A 65 31.23 2.72 -7.76
N LEU A 66 31.37 2.36 -6.48
CA LEU A 66 32.33 1.35 -6.06
C LEU A 66 31.96 -0.06 -6.54
N CYS A 67 30.67 -0.42 -6.55
CA CYS A 67 30.19 -1.70 -7.10
C CYS A 67 30.49 -1.83 -8.62
N GLU A 68 30.41 -0.72 -9.36
CA GLU A 68 30.67 -0.66 -10.81
C GLU A 68 32.15 -0.55 -11.13
N SER A 69 33.02 -0.24 -10.15
CA SER A 69 34.44 -0.07 -10.34
C SER A 69 35.14 -1.38 -10.70
N PRO A 70 35.89 -1.44 -11.80
CA PRO A 70 36.68 -2.63 -12.15
C PRO A 70 37.85 -2.90 -11.21
N LYS A 71 38.19 -1.92 -10.33
CA LYS A 71 39.30 -2.05 -9.37
C LYS A 71 38.90 -2.83 -8.11
N ILE A 72 37.60 -3.10 -7.93
CA ILE A 72 37.08 -3.78 -6.75
C ILE A 72 36.55 -5.14 -7.16
N GLU A 73 37.19 -6.18 -6.65
CA GLU A 73 36.89 -7.58 -6.95
C GLU A 73 36.81 -8.43 -5.69
N GLY A 74 36.36 -9.67 -5.83
CA GLY A 74 36.32 -10.67 -4.75
C GLY A 74 35.39 -10.32 -3.62
N GLU A 75 35.82 -10.58 -2.40
CA GLU A 75 35.05 -10.43 -1.16
C GLU A 75 34.59 -8.98 -0.92
N ASN A 76 35.43 -8.00 -1.23
CA ASN A 76 35.10 -6.59 -1.09
C ASN A 76 33.93 -6.17 -1.97
N LYS A 77 33.85 -6.72 -3.19
CA LYS A 77 32.72 -6.46 -4.09
C LYS A 77 31.42 -7.05 -3.54
N GLN A 78 31.47 -8.25 -2.97
CA GLN A 78 30.32 -8.87 -2.31
C GLN A 78 29.82 -8.05 -1.12
N LEU A 79 30.73 -7.55 -0.28
CA LEU A 79 30.40 -6.68 0.84
C LEU A 79 29.73 -5.37 0.37
N LEU A 80 30.23 -4.76 -0.70
CA LEU A 80 29.63 -3.56 -1.28
C LEU A 80 28.20 -3.83 -1.81
N TYR A 81 27.97 -4.98 -2.46
CA TYR A 81 26.62 -5.37 -2.88
C TYR A 81 25.67 -5.54 -1.69
N ILE A 82 26.14 -6.08 -0.56
CA ILE A 82 25.35 -6.19 0.67
C ILE A 82 24.97 -4.80 1.19
N VAL A 83 25.93 -3.86 1.22
CA VAL A 83 25.69 -2.48 1.63
C VAL A 83 24.71 -1.79 0.69
N GLN A 84 24.91 -1.88 -0.62
CA GLN A 84 24.02 -1.31 -1.64
C GLN A 84 22.59 -1.82 -1.48
N ARG A 85 22.42 -3.14 -1.30
CA ARG A 85 21.11 -3.77 -1.08
C ARG A 85 20.45 -3.30 0.21
N SER A 86 21.25 -3.12 1.28
CA SER A 86 20.75 -2.63 2.58
C SER A 86 20.30 -1.18 2.51
N VAL A 87 21.09 -0.30 1.89
CA VAL A 87 20.74 1.12 1.67
C VAL A 87 19.48 1.23 0.80
N GLY A 88 19.41 0.50 -0.32
CA GLY A 88 18.25 0.46 -1.19
C GLY A 88 16.99 -0.02 -0.46
N ARG A 89 17.15 -0.95 0.49
CA ARG A 89 16.06 -1.39 1.36
C ARG A 89 15.58 -0.29 2.31
N MET A 90 16.51 0.39 2.99
CA MET A 90 16.17 1.49 3.90
C MET A 90 15.45 2.61 3.16
N LEU A 91 15.90 2.99 1.97
CA LEU A 91 15.23 3.97 1.13
C LEU A 91 13.78 3.55 0.78
N ARG A 92 13.56 2.27 0.45
CA ARG A 92 12.20 1.76 0.21
C ARG A 92 11.32 1.87 1.46
N LEU A 93 11.83 1.51 2.64
CA LEU A 93 11.09 1.62 3.91
C LEU A 93 10.71 3.06 4.22
N VAL A 94 11.63 4.00 4.05
CA VAL A 94 11.40 5.44 4.23
C VAL A 94 10.32 5.94 3.28
N ASN A 95 10.38 5.53 2.00
CA ASN A 95 9.37 5.92 1.02
C ASN A 95 7.98 5.32 1.33
N GLN A 96 7.93 4.06 1.76
CA GLN A 96 6.68 3.42 2.20
C GLN A 96 6.06 4.14 3.39
N LEU A 97 6.87 4.56 4.37
CA LEU A 97 6.40 5.35 5.50
C LEU A 97 5.84 6.71 5.08
N MET A 98 6.48 7.39 4.12
CA MET A 98 5.99 8.65 3.55
C MET A 98 4.66 8.48 2.82
N ASP A 99 4.55 7.42 2.01
CA ASP A 99 3.32 7.15 1.26
C ASP A 99 2.16 6.80 2.19
N PHE A 100 2.44 6.02 3.23
CA PHE A 100 1.49 5.73 4.29
C PHE A 100 0.94 7.02 4.94
N ASN A 101 1.83 7.95 5.33
CA ASN A 101 1.42 9.23 5.92
C ASN A 101 0.55 10.07 4.98
N LYS A 102 0.78 10.00 3.65
CA LYS A 102 -0.05 10.71 2.67
C LYS A 102 -1.45 10.08 2.53
N LEU A 103 -1.56 8.76 2.65
CA LEU A 103 -2.84 8.04 2.64
C LEU A 103 -3.73 8.42 3.83
N GLU A 104 -3.13 8.43 5.03
CA GLU A 104 -3.83 8.76 6.28
C GLU A 104 -4.50 10.14 6.25
N ASN A 105 -4.05 11.03 5.38
CA ASN A 105 -4.45 12.45 5.40
C ASN A 105 -5.38 12.88 4.30
N ASP A 106 -5.91 11.96 3.50
CA ASP A 106 -6.66 12.34 2.30
C ASP A 106 -5.91 13.35 1.38
N THR A 107 -4.59 13.50 1.57
CA THR A 107 -3.77 14.41 0.75
C THR A 107 -3.34 13.78 -0.57
N LEU A 108 -3.71 12.52 -0.78
CA LEU A 108 -3.40 11.77 -1.98
C LEU A 108 -4.29 12.24 -3.14
N LYS A 109 -3.80 13.23 -3.88
CA LYS A 109 -4.45 13.66 -5.13
C LYS A 109 -4.09 12.69 -6.25
N LEU A 110 -5.10 12.19 -6.96
CA LEU A 110 -4.90 11.44 -8.18
C LEU A 110 -4.38 12.36 -9.30
N ARG A 111 -3.33 11.92 -9.99
CA ARG A 111 -2.74 12.60 -11.15
C ARG A 111 -2.92 11.74 -12.39
N VAL A 112 -4.15 11.70 -12.87
CA VAL A 112 -4.51 10.85 -14.00
C VAL A 112 -4.02 11.42 -15.32
N LYS A 113 -3.52 10.53 -16.19
CA LYS A 113 -3.14 10.81 -17.58
C LYS A 113 -3.69 9.71 -18.47
N ARG A 114 -4.02 10.07 -19.72
CA ARG A 114 -4.38 9.07 -20.71
C ARG A 114 -3.12 8.23 -21.06
N THR A 115 -3.13 6.98 -20.66
CA THR A 115 -1.97 6.10 -20.71
C THR A 115 -2.41 4.72 -21.17
N ASP A 116 -1.55 4.03 -21.89
CA ASP A 116 -1.72 2.62 -22.21
C ASP A 116 -1.32 1.78 -20.99
N ILE A 117 -2.32 1.19 -20.33
CA ILE A 117 -2.10 0.36 -19.13
C ILE A 117 -1.31 -0.91 -19.47
N ILE A 118 -1.51 -1.48 -20.66
CA ILE A 118 -0.82 -2.71 -21.07
C ILE A 118 0.70 -2.50 -21.11
N SER A 119 1.15 -1.42 -21.75
CA SER A 119 2.58 -1.05 -21.77
C SER A 119 3.16 -0.87 -20.36
N GLN A 120 2.36 -0.33 -19.40
CA GLN A 120 2.81 -0.21 -18.03
C GLN A 120 2.93 -1.59 -17.35
N LEU A 121 1.94 -2.47 -17.54
CA LEU A 121 1.97 -3.82 -16.97
C LEU A 121 3.11 -4.66 -17.57
N GLN A 122 3.37 -4.59 -18.88
CA GLN A 122 4.50 -5.26 -19.52
C GLN A 122 5.85 -4.80 -18.93
N ARG A 123 6.01 -3.50 -18.69
CA ARG A 123 7.21 -2.96 -18.03
C ARG A 123 7.44 -3.59 -16.64
N PHE A 124 6.39 -3.81 -15.85
CA PHE A 124 6.51 -4.52 -14.57
C PHE A 124 6.95 -5.96 -14.76
N VAL A 125 6.35 -6.67 -15.71
CA VAL A 125 6.75 -8.04 -16.02
C VAL A 125 8.25 -8.12 -16.33
N ASP A 126 8.78 -7.20 -17.13
CA ASP A 126 10.20 -7.17 -17.48
C ASP A 126 11.09 -6.92 -16.27
N ILE A 127 10.72 -5.98 -15.38
CA ILE A 127 11.45 -5.71 -14.15
C ILE A 127 11.49 -6.93 -13.22
N PHE A 128 10.33 -7.58 -13.02
CA PHE A 128 10.20 -8.68 -12.08
C PHE A 128 10.66 -10.04 -12.65
N ARG A 129 10.78 -10.18 -13.99
CA ARG A 129 11.24 -11.40 -14.66
C ARG A 129 12.64 -11.81 -14.25
N ILE A 130 13.53 -10.85 -14.00
CA ILE A 130 14.89 -11.13 -13.53
C ILE A 130 14.84 -11.84 -12.18
N ASN A 131 14.10 -11.29 -11.22
CA ASN A 131 13.95 -11.87 -9.88
C ASN A 131 13.20 -13.21 -9.90
N ALA A 132 12.23 -13.37 -10.80
CA ALA A 132 11.50 -14.63 -11.00
C ALA A 132 12.45 -15.71 -11.50
N ASN A 133 13.26 -15.42 -12.51
CA ASN A 133 14.24 -16.34 -13.09
C ASN A 133 15.30 -16.78 -12.06
N GLU A 134 15.80 -15.88 -11.21
CA GLU A 134 16.75 -16.23 -10.15
C GLU A 134 16.20 -17.26 -9.15
N LYS A 135 14.88 -17.27 -8.97
CA LYS A 135 14.17 -18.25 -8.12
C LYS A 135 13.61 -19.44 -8.89
N GLY A 136 13.77 -19.49 -10.21
CA GLY A 136 13.13 -20.48 -11.08
C GLY A 136 11.60 -20.39 -11.08
N ILE A 137 11.01 -19.24 -10.76
CA ILE A 137 9.56 -19.03 -10.74
C ILE A 137 9.09 -18.70 -12.16
N ALA A 138 8.07 -19.42 -12.65
CA ALA A 138 7.43 -19.13 -13.93
C ALA A 138 6.54 -17.87 -13.79
N LEU A 139 6.92 -16.74 -14.41
CA LEU A 139 6.12 -15.53 -14.47
C LEU A 139 5.37 -15.46 -15.80
N ASN A 140 4.07 -15.75 -15.77
CA ASN A 140 3.19 -15.77 -16.92
C ASN A 140 2.31 -14.52 -16.98
N THR A 141 1.87 -14.16 -18.18
CA THR A 141 0.98 -13.00 -18.41
C THR A 141 -0.19 -13.40 -19.29
N TYR A 142 -1.35 -12.77 -19.04
CA TYR A 142 -2.57 -13.01 -19.81
C TYR A 142 -3.28 -11.67 -20.03
N GLY A 143 -3.80 -11.48 -21.26
CA GLY A 143 -4.54 -10.27 -21.65
C GLY A 143 -3.66 -9.04 -21.86
N LEU A 144 -2.34 -9.23 -22.09
CA LEU A 144 -1.39 -8.13 -22.30
C LEU A 144 -0.94 -8.01 -23.77
N GLU A 145 -1.72 -8.53 -24.72
CA GLU A 145 -1.35 -8.58 -26.14
C GLU A 145 -1.68 -7.28 -26.88
N ASP A 146 -2.80 -6.60 -26.50
CA ASP A 146 -3.31 -5.42 -27.17
C ASP A 146 -3.12 -4.15 -26.33
N THR A 147 -3.14 -2.98 -26.99
CA THR A 147 -3.11 -1.68 -26.29
C THR A 147 -4.47 -1.35 -25.67
N PHE A 148 -4.47 -0.86 -24.44
CA PHE A 148 -5.67 -0.38 -23.77
C PHE A 148 -5.45 1.00 -23.15
N LEU A 149 -6.00 2.04 -23.79
CA LEU A 149 -5.86 3.43 -23.37
C LEU A 149 -6.93 3.80 -22.33
N MET A 150 -6.51 4.21 -21.16
CA MET A 150 -7.41 4.68 -20.10
C MET A 150 -6.80 5.87 -19.35
N TRP A 151 -7.62 6.55 -18.55
CA TRP A 151 -7.15 7.57 -17.62
C TRP A 151 -6.69 6.89 -16.33
N LEU A 152 -5.40 6.94 -16.03
CA LEU A 152 -4.85 6.33 -14.82
C LEU A 152 -3.72 7.18 -14.22
N ASP A 153 -3.50 7.02 -12.93
CA ASP A 153 -2.34 7.53 -12.22
C ASP A 153 -1.25 6.45 -12.23
N VAL A 154 -0.24 6.65 -13.07
CA VAL A 154 0.85 5.68 -13.28
C VAL A 154 1.62 5.42 -11.98
N ASP A 155 1.88 6.47 -11.16
CA ASP A 155 2.60 6.33 -9.90
C ASP A 155 1.84 5.45 -8.89
N LYS A 156 0.50 5.50 -8.92
CA LYS A 156 -0.33 4.65 -8.06
C LYS A 156 -0.39 3.22 -8.58
N LEU A 157 -0.58 3.05 -9.89
CA LEU A 157 -0.52 1.74 -10.52
C LEU A 157 0.81 1.06 -10.23
N ASP A 158 1.93 1.79 -10.37
CA ASP A 158 3.28 1.30 -10.08
C ASP A 158 3.39 0.74 -8.66
N LYS A 159 2.85 1.45 -7.68
CA LYS A 159 2.89 1.03 -6.29
C LYS A 159 2.02 -0.20 -6.03
N ILE A 160 0.79 -0.21 -6.55
CA ILE A 160 -0.16 -1.32 -6.35
C ILE A 160 0.39 -2.59 -6.99
N VAL A 161 0.66 -2.56 -8.29
CA VAL A 161 1.13 -3.74 -9.03
C VAL A 161 2.50 -4.20 -8.54
N GLY A 162 3.40 -3.26 -8.25
CA GLY A 162 4.71 -3.55 -7.69
C GLY A 162 4.63 -4.25 -6.32
N ASN A 163 3.74 -3.82 -5.43
CA ASN A 163 3.49 -4.49 -4.14
C ASN A 163 2.93 -5.90 -4.33
N LEU A 164 1.95 -6.07 -5.22
CA LEU A 164 1.35 -7.38 -5.48
C LEU A 164 2.36 -8.36 -6.06
N LEU A 165 3.09 -7.98 -7.11
CA LEU A 165 4.12 -8.83 -7.74
C LEU A 165 5.28 -9.13 -6.79
N SER A 166 5.73 -8.15 -6.01
CA SER A 166 6.77 -8.36 -5.00
C SER A 166 6.33 -9.37 -3.93
N ASN A 167 5.09 -9.28 -3.46
CA ASN A 167 4.53 -10.24 -2.52
C ASN A 167 4.39 -11.64 -3.15
N ALA A 168 3.84 -11.73 -4.35
CA ALA A 168 3.71 -12.99 -5.08
C ALA A 168 5.06 -13.71 -5.20
N LEU A 169 6.09 -13.02 -5.71
CA LEU A 169 7.45 -13.60 -5.84
C LEU A 169 8.12 -13.89 -4.49
N LYS A 170 7.77 -13.16 -3.43
CA LYS A 170 8.30 -13.39 -2.09
C LYS A 170 7.76 -14.67 -1.47
N PHE A 171 6.46 -14.91 -1.61
CA PHE A 171 5.76 -16.00 -0.95
C PHE A 171 5.64 -17.27 -1.81
N THR A 172 5.96 -17.18 -3.10
CA THR A 172 6.05 -18.35 -3.98
C THR A 172 7.38 -19.08 -3.75
N PRO A 173 7.36 -20.40 -3.52
CA PRO A 173 8.58 -21.19 -3.42
C PRO A 173 9.32 -21.26 -4.76
N ASN A 174 10.61 -21.61 -4.72
CA ASN A 174 11.40 -21.83 -5.93
C ASN A 174 10.75 -22.90 -6.82
N GLY A 175 10.70 -22.65 -8.12
CA GLY A 175 10.04 -23.51 -9.10
C GLY A 175 8.51 -23.34 -9.17
N GLY A 176 7.93 -22.41 -8.40
CA GLY A 176 6.51 -22.11 -8.43
C GLY A 176 6.09 -21.24 -9.63
N LYS A 177 4.86 -20.73 -9.57
CA LYS A 177 4.23 -19.97 -10.65
C LYS A 177 3.62 -18.67 -10.11
N VAL A 178 3.78 -17.57 -10.86
CA VAL A 178 3.12 -16.27 -10.66
C VAL A 178 2.48 -15.85 -11.97
N GLU A 179 1.26 -15.34 -11.93
CA GLU A 179 0.50 -14.93 -13.11
C GLU A 179 0.02 -13.50 -12.92
N LEU A 180 0.21 -12.66 -13.95
CA LEU A 180 -0.36 -11.31 -14.04
C LEU A 180 -1.41 -11.31 -15.14
N CYS A 181 -2.67 -11.05 -14.78
CA CYS A 181 -3.80 -11.05 -15.68
C CYS A 181 -4.40 -9.64 -15.80
N PHE A 182 -4.79 -9.30 -17.02
CA PHE A 182 -5.54 -8.10 -17.33
C PHE A 182 -6.83 -8.50 -18.06
N ASP A 183 -7.97 -8.01 -17.58
CA ASP A 183 -9.28 -8.24 -18.18
C ASP A 183 -10.10 -6.94 -18.18
N VAL A 184 -10.94 -6.78 -19.19
CA VAL A 184 -12.03 -5.80 -19.19
C VAL A 184 -13.31 -6.52 -18.82
N ILE A 185 -13.89 -6.20 -17.70
CA ILE A 185 -15.07 -6.86 -17.13
C ILE A 185 -16.30 -5.95 -17.17
N THR A 186 -17.47 -6.56 -17.20
CA THR A 186 -18.74 -5.84 -17.14
C THR A 186 -19.04 -5.32 -15.73
N ARG A 187 -20.04 -4.42 -15.62
CA ARG A 187 -20.53 -3.94 -14.32
C ARG A 187 -21.06 -5.10 -13.45
N GLU A 188 -21.75 -6.05 -14.06
CA GLU A 188 -22.31 -7.21 -13.35
C GLU A 188 -21.21 -8.09 -12.78
N GLU A 189 -20.12 -8.29 -13.51
CA GLU A 189 -18.95 -9.02 -13.02
C GLU A 189 -18.23 -8.25 -11.92
N ALA A 190 -18.05 -6.94 -12.09
CA ALA A 190 -17.45 -6.09 -11.05
C ALA A 190 -18.29 -6.10 -9.75
N ALA A 191 -19.64 -6.06 -9.86
CA ALA A 191 -20.54 -6.10 -8.71
C ALA A 191 -20.48 -7.43 -7.91
N ARG A 192 -20.00 -8.50 -8.52
CA ARG A 192 -19.75 -9.78 -7.81
C ARG A 192 -18.45 -9.76 -7.00
N LEU A 193 -17.51 -8.91 -7.39
CA LEU A 193 -16.20 -8.81 -6.75
C LEU A 193 -16.16 -7.70 -5.70
N PHE A 194 -16.91 -6.61 -5.94
CA PHE A 194 -16.87 -5.40 -5.11
C PHE A 194 -18.27 -4.86 -4.85
N THR A 195 -18.44 -4.16 -3.73
CA THR A 195 -19.65 -3.36 -3.47
C THR A 195 -19.57 -2.08 -4.31
N LEU A 196 -20.34 -2.03 -5.40
CA LEU A 196 -20.46 -0.82 -6.22
C LEU A 196 -21.41 0.17 -5.57
N THR A 197 -21.09 1.45 -5.69
CA THR A 197 -21.93 2.57 -5.21
C THR A 197 -22.72 3.19 -6.37
N ASP A 198 -23.71 4.07 -6.06
CA ASP A 198 -24.47 4.81 -7.07
C ASP A 198 -23.61 5.77 -7.92
N LYS A 199 -22.35 6.02 -7.49
CA LYS A 199 -21.37 6.82 -8.23
C LYS A 199 -20.63 6.01 -9.30
N ASP A 200 -20.67 4.70 -9.19
CA ASP A 200 -20.00 3.76 -10.11
C ASP A 200 -20.94 3.50 -11.31
N ILE A 201 -21.04 4.50 -12.19
CA ILE A 201 -21.96 4.50 -13.34
C ILE A 201 -21.37 3.87 -14.61
N ASP A 202 -20.08 3.55 -14.60
CA ASP A 202 -19.40 2.96 -15.75
C ASP A 202 -19.96 1.57 -16.09
N THR A 203 -20.00 1.26 -17.36
CA THR A 203 -20.48 -0.03 -17.87
C THR A 203 -19.38 -1.08 -17.95
N GLN A 204 -18.13 -0.66 -17.95
CA GLN A 204 -16.94 -1.50 -18.04
C GLN A 204 -15.94 -1.13 -16.96
N TYR A 205 -15.25 -2.13 -16.46
CA TYR A 205 -14.20 -2.00 -15.44
C TYR A 205 -12.95 -2.74 -15.90
N VAL A 206 -11.81 -2.27 -15.47
CA VAL A 206 -10.53 -2.95 -15.69
C VAL A 206 -10.20 -3.77 -14.45
N LYS A 207 -9.92 -5.04 -14.66
CA LYS A 207 -9.46 -5.98 -13.64
C LYS A 207 -7.99 -6.30 -13.90
N VAL A 208 -7.13 -5.97 -12.92
CA VAL A 208 -5.75 -6.44 -12.88
C VAL A 208 -5.62 -7.43 -11.73
N ALA A 209 -5.19 -8.65 -12.00
CA ALA A 209 -5.05 -9.69 -11.01
C ALA A 209 -3.63 -10.26 -11.01
N VAL A 210 -3.10 -10.51 -9.81
CA VAL A 210 -1.86 -11.25 -9.60
C VAL A 210 -2.19 -12.52 -8.84
N ALA A 211 -1.91 -13.65 -9.43
CA ALA A 211 -2.09 -14.97 -8.81
C ALA A 211 -0.72 -15.62 -8.57
N ASP A 212 -0.59 -16.32 -7.46
CA ASP A 212 0.64 -17.03 -7.10
C ASP A 212 0.33 -18.46 -6.62
N SER A 213 1.32 -19.33 -6.74
CA SER A 213 1.27 -20.71 -6.24
C SER A 213 1.95 -20.88 -4.88
N GLY A 214 1.95 -19.83 -4.08
CA GLY A 214 2.54 -19.80 -2.75
C GLY A 214 1.71 -20.53 -1.69
N ASN A 215 2.06 -20.32 -0.42
CA ASN A 215 1.41 -21.01 0.70
C ASN A 215 -0.04 -20.58 0.95
N GLY A 216 -0.55 -19.59 0.21
CA GLY A 216 -1.86 -19.00 0.43
C GLY A 216 -1.97 -18.22 1.74
N ILE A 217 -3.16 -17.70 1.98
CA ILE A 217 -3.53 -16.95 3.20
C ILE A 217 -4.69 -17.69 3.84
N PRO A 218 -4.62 -18.05 5.15
CA PRO A 218 -5.74 -18.65 5.86
C PRO A 218 -7.00 -17.76 5.78
N GLU A 219 -8.16 -18.37 5.60
CA GLU A 219 -9.44 -17.67 5.41
C GLU A 219 -9.72 -16.66 6.53
N GLU A 220 -9.40 -17.01 7.77
CA GLU A 220 -9.55 -16.16 8.97
C GLU A 220 -8.68 -14.89 8.95
N GLN A 221 -7.71 -14.83 8.03
CA GLN A 221 -6.72 -13.75 7.94
C GLN A 221 -6.85 -12.95 6.65
N LEU A 222 -7.76 -13.33 5.72
CA LEU A 222 -7.94 -12.66 4.44
C LEU A 222 -8.29 -11.16 4.59
N GLU A 223 -9.14 -10.80 5.55
CA GLU A 223 -9.46 -9.39 5.81
C GLU A 223 -8.31 -8.67 6.52
N LYS A 224 -7.63 -9.37 7.44
CA LYS A 224 -6.56 -8.78 8.25
C LYS A 224 -5.30 -8.45 7.48
N VAL A 225 -5.01 -9.15 6.36
CA VAL A 225 -3.81 -8.87 5.57
C VAL A 225 -3.82 -7.49 4.91
N PHE A 226 -5.00 -6.84 4.84
CA PHE A 226 -5.15 -5.45 4.42
C PHE A 226 -5.09 -4.46 5.58
N GLU A 227 -5.03 -4.93 6.84
CA GLU A 227 -4.84 -4.06 7.99
C GLU A 227 -3.40 -3.57 8.07
N ARG A 228 -3.22 -2.43 8.74
CA ARG A 228 -1.92 -1.78 8.92
C ARG A 228 -0.98 -2.63 9.75
N TYR A 229 0.27 -2.74 9.29
CA TYR A 229 1.34 -3.45 10.00
C TYR A 229 1.06 -4.93 10.24
N TYR A 230 -0.04 -5.45 9.69
CA TYR A 230 -0.36 -6.84 9.84
C TYR A 230 0.61 -7.71 9.04
N GLN A 231 1.10 -8.75 9.67
CA GLN A 231 1.97 -9.76 9.06
C GLN A 231 1.52 -11.13 9.56
N LEU A 232 1.54 -12.11 8.68
CA LEU A 232 1.28 -13.49 9.04
C LEU A 232 2.44 -14.00 9.92
N ASP A 233 2.14 -14.49 11.12
CA ASP A 233 3.10 -15.10 12.04
C ASP A 233 3.55 -16.46 11.49
N ASN A 234 4.56 -16.47 10.65
CA ASN A 234 5.23 -17.68 10.18
C ASN A 234 6.35 -18.06 11.18
N GLN A 235 5.98 -18.51 12.39
CA GLN A 235 6.93 -18.95 13.42
C GLN A 235 7.70 -20.23 13.07
N SER A 236 7.42 -20.89 11.95
CA SER A 236 7.92 -22.24 11.70
C SER A 236 9.16 -22.37 10.83
N LYS A 237 9.71 -21.30 10.26
CA LYS A 237 10.97 -21.42 9.49
C LYS A 237 11.81 -20.16 9.69
N GLY A 238 12.75 -20.16 10.61
CA GLY A 238 13.85 -19.25 10.90
C GLY A 238 14.32 -18.17 9.90
N THR A 239 13.51 -17.84 8.94
CA THR A 239 13.70 -16.78 7.96
C THR A 239 12.87 -15.60 8.42
N TYR A 240 13.52 -14.59 8.96
CA TYR A 240 12.90 -13.30 9.27
C TYR A 240 12.14 -12.79 8.05
N ASN A 241 10.81 -12.88 8.10
CA ASN A 241 9.91 -12.39 7.06
C ASN A 241 9.89 -10.85 7.13
N TRP A 242 10.81 -10.23 6.42
CA TRP A 242 11.00 -8.79 6.40
C TRP A 242 9.95 -8.15 5.50
N GLY A 243 8.75 -7.91 6.01
CA GLY A 243 7.75 -7.05 5.42
C GLY A 243 7.48 -5.86 6.34
N THR A 244 6.93 -4.77 5.83
CA THR A 244 6.47 -3.62 6.64
C THR A 244 5.04 -3.77 7.11
N GLY A 245 4.26 -4.70 6.51
CA GLY A 245 2.81 -4.79 6.68
C GLY A 245 2.04 -3.59 6.09
N ILE A 246 2.69 -2.76 5.25
CA ILE A 246 2.09 -1.57 4.65
C ILE A 246 1.70 -1.81 3.18
N GLY A 247 2.35 -2.76 2.51
CA GLY A 247 2.22 -2.96 1.06
C GLY A 247 0.80 -3.29 0.61
N LEU A 248 0.12 -4.26 1.25
CA LEU A 248 -1.27 -4.62 0.94
C LEU A 248 -2.28 -3.59 1.44
N TYR A 249 -2.00 -2.91 2.55
CA TYR A 249 -2.82 -1.78 3.00
C TYR A 249 -2.84 -0.63 1.97
N TYR A 250 -1.74 -0.44 1.24
CA TYR A 250 -1.64 0.59 0.19
C TYR A 250 -2.37 0.19 -1.09
N ALA A 251 -2.43 -1.11 -1.41
CA ALA A 251 -3.03 -1.64 -2.63
C ALA A 251 -4.55 -1.68 -2.55
#